data_ee6b67f2284aabd985fe920906f6396a
#
_entry.id   ee6b67f2284aabd985fe920906f6396a
#
_cell.length_a   1.000
_cell.length_b   1.000
_cell.length_c   1.000
_cell.angle_alpha   90.00
_cell.angle_beta   90.00
_cell.angle_gamma   90.00
#
_symmetry.space_group_name_H-M   'P 1'
#
loop_
_entity.id
_entity.type
_entity.pdbx_description
1 polymer ?
#
loop_
_entity_poly.entity_id
_entity_poly.type
_entity_poly.pdbx_seq_one_letter_code
_entity_poly.pdbx_strand_id
1 'polypeptide(L)'
;MVMSMPYRCQQERELGFRKILRSEFPNLIIKESIFNLDTPEESYKYVKKYIKENGTPLGIYNIAGGNLGVAKAISEMDLQQDIIFVGHELNKNSRNLLENNTMDFVIGHDVELEIENAFDKIVNFNSEVENKTFYYSDILIFNKYNCMNKIVF
;
A
#
# COMPACT_ATOMS: atom_id res chain seq x y z
N MET A 1 -7.67 -1.98 10.42
CA MET A 1 -7.58 -3.34 9.83
C MET A 1 -6.34 -3.39 8.95
N VAL A 2 -5.59 -4.49 8.97
CA VAL A 2 -4.40 -4.72 8.12
C VAL A 2 -4.69 -5.91 7.23
N MET A 3 -4.31 -5.83 5.95
CA MET A 3 -4.44 -6.90 4.98
C MET A 3 -3.06 -7.16 4.36
N SER A 4 -2.60 -8.40 4.39
CA SER A 4 -1.26 -8.77 3.93
C SER A 4 -1.21 -10.22 3.42
N MET A 5 -0.04 -10.60 2.91
CA MET A 5 0.34 -11.96 2.55
C MET A 5 1.63 -12.35 3.29
N PRO A 6 1.96 -13.64 3.44
CA PRO A 6 3.16 -14.07 4.18
C PRO A 6 4.46 -13.89 3.36
N TYR A 7 4.55 -12.86 2.54
CA TYR A 7 5.80 -12.49 1.87
C TYR A 7 6.66 -11.62 2.79
N ARG A 8 7.96 -11.83 2.79
CA ARG A 8 8.91 -11.14 3.66
C ARG A 8 8.77 -9.61 3.60
N CYS A 9 8.69 -9.04 2.40
CA CYS A 9 8.53 -7.60 2.22
C CYS A 9 7.23 -7.05 2.83
N GLN A 10 6.14 -7.81 2.76
CA GLN A 10 4.86 -7.44 3.36
C GLN A 10 4.88 -7.58 4.88
N GLN A 11 5.55 -8.61 5.40
CA GLN A 11 5.75 -8.77 6.84
C GLN A 11 6.59 -7.62 7.44
N GLU A 12 7.63 -7.18 6.75
CA GLU A 12 8.45 -6.04 7.16
C GLU A 12 7.66 -4.73 7.17
N ARG A 13 6.82 -4.48 6.15
CA ARG A 13 5.89 -3.33 6.10
C ARG A 13 4.90 -3.37 7.26
N GLU A 14 4.29 -4.52 7.53
CA GLU A 14 3.36 -4.71 8.64
C GLU A 14 4.04 -4.47 9.99
N LEU A 15 5.24 -5.01 10.20
CA LEU A 15 6.01 -4.83 11.42
C LEU A 15 6.32 -3.35 11.68
N GLY A 16 6.78 -2.63 10.65
CA GLY A 16 7.03 -1.19 10.72
C GLY A 16 5.76 -0.40 11.09
N PHE A 17 4.66 -0.67 10.41
CA PHE A 17 3.36 -0.05 10.68
C PHE A 17 2.91 -0.29 12.13
N ARG A 18 2.93 -1.55 12.59
CA ARG A 18 2.52 -1.89 13.97
C ARG A 18 3.43 -1.26 15.01
N LYS A 19 4.75 -1.22 14.75
CA LYS A 19 5.72 -0.60 15.66
C LYS A 19 5.40 0.88 15.88
N ILE A 20 5.23 1.65 14.80
CA ILE A 20 4.95 3.09 14.89
C ILE A 20 3.60 3.34 15.55
N LEU A 21 2.55 2.66 15.14
CA LEU A 21 1.23 2.89 15.75
C LEU A 21 1.19 2.55 17.25
N ARG A 22 1.92 1.53 17.68
CA ARG A 22 1.98 1.19 19.11
C ARG A 22 2.77 2.20 19.93
N SER A 23 3.83 2.78 19.36
CA SER A 23 4.66 3.78 20.07
C SER A 23 4.02 5.16 20.10
N GLU A 24 3.50 5.62 18.96
CA GLU A 24 3.02 7.00 18.81
C GLU A 24 1.50 7.14 19.06
N PHE A 25 0.75 6.08 18.86
CA PHE A 25 -0.72 6.09 18.97
C PHE A 25 -1.25 4.93 19.82
N PRO A 26 -0.87 4.86 21.11
CA PRO A 26 -1.18 3.70 21.97
C PRO A 26 -2.68 3.46 22.19
N ASN A 27 -3.52 4.45 21.93
CA ASN A 27 -4.98 4.34 22.04
C ASN A 27 -5.63 3.68 20.82
N LEU A 28 -4.88 3.46 19.72
CA LEU A 28 -5.40 2.79 18.54
C LEU A 28 -5.32 1.27 18.70
N ILE A 29 -6.44 0.61 18.50
CA ILE A 29 -6.50 -0.86 18.50
C ILE A 29 -6.16 -1.38 17.11
N ILE A 30 -4.99 -1.99 16.98
CA ILE A 30 -4.57 -2.64 15.73
C ILE A 30 -5.05 -4.08 15.77
N LYS A 31 -5.98 -4.40 14.88
CA LYS A 31 -6.53 -5.76 14.76
C LYS A 31 -5.53 -6.72 14.11
N GLU A 32 -5.78 -8.02 14.25
CA GLU A 32 -5.01 -9.06 13.56
C GLU A 32 -5.08 -8.88 12.04
N SER A 33 -4.04 -9.35 11.36
CA SER A 33 -3.94 -9.25 9.91
C SER A 33 -4.88 -10.24 9.23
N ILE A 34 -5.44 -9.80 8.11
CA ILE A 34 -6.27 -10.64 7.25
C ILE A 34 -5.45 -10.98 6.00
N PHE A 35 -5.34 -12.27 5.70
CA PHE A 35 -4.70 -12.74 4.48
C PHE A 35 -5.71 -12.77 3.33
N ASN A 36 -5.47 -11.93 2.31
CA ASN A 36 -6.40 -11.71 1.20
C ASN A 36 -5.98 -12.38 -0.10
N LEU A 37 -4.94 -13.23 -0.07
CA LEU A 37 -4.40 -13.96 -1.21
C LEU A 37 -4.03 -13.06 -2.42
N ASP A 38 -3.77 -11.77 -2.20
CA ASP A 38 -3.48 -10.75 -3.21
C ASP A 38 -4.59 -10.58 -4.29
N THR A 39 -5.81 -11.07 -4.03
CA THR A 39 -6.91 -11.01 -5.00
C THR A 39 -8.00 -10.01 -4.62
N PRO A 40 -8.61 -9.32 -5.61
CA PRO A 40 -9.74 -8.45 -5.36
C PRO A 40 -10.95 -9.17 -4.74
N GLU A 41 -11.21 -10.41 -5.17
CA GLU A 41 -12.35 -11.21 -4.74
C GLU A 41 -12.28 -11.54 -3.24
N GLU A 42 -11.14 -12.04 -2.79
CA GLU A 42 -10.93 -12.35 -1.38
C GLU A 42 -10.87 -11.08 -0.53
N SER A 43 -10.22 -10.03 -1.02
CA SER A 43 -10.20 -8.72 -0.34
C SER A 43 -11.60 -8.19 -0.11
N TYR A 44 -12.46 -8.20 -1.13
CA TYR A 44 -13.86 -7.79 -1.04
C TYR A 44 -14.63 -8.60 0.01
N LYS A 45 -14.53 -9.91 -0.07
CA LYS A 45 -15.21 -10.84 0.83
C LYS A 45 -14.80 -10.64 2.29
N TYR A 46 -13.49 -10.54 2.56
CA TYR A 46 -12.97 -10.37 3.91
C TYR A 46 -13.30 -9.00 4.51
N VAL A 47 -13.22 -7.93 3.73
CA VAL A 47 -13.59 -6.59 4.19
C VAL A 47 -15.08 -6.54 4.57
N LYS A 48 -15.96 -7.03 3.70
CA LYS A 48 -17.41 -7.08 4.00
C LYS A 48 -17.72 -7.93 5.23
N LYS A 49 -17.09 -9.10 5.35
CA LYS A 49 -17.26 -9.96 6.51
C LYS A 49 -16.80 -9.24 7.78
N TYR A 50 -15.58 -8.66 7.74
CA TYR A 50 -15.03 -7.96 8.89
C TYR A 50 -15.96 -6.84 9.40
N ILE A 51 -16.41 -5.98 8.48
CA ILE A 51 -17.27 -4.84 8.84
C ILE A 51 -18.60 -5.32 9.45
N LYS A 52 -19.19 -6.37 8.87
CA LYS A 52 -20.44 -6.95 9.39
C LYS A 52 -20.30 -7.52 10.81
N GLU A 53 -19.17 -8.13 11.11
CA GLU A 53 -18.93 -8.81 12.38
C GLU A 53 -18.36 -7.89 13.48
N ASN A 54 -17.61 -6.86 13.10
CA ASN A 54 -16.81 -6.04 14.02
C ASN A 54 -17.15 -4.54 13.99
N GLY A 55 -18.02 -4.11 13.08
CA GLY A 55 -18.28 -2.69 12.80
C GLY A 55 -17.23 -2.04 11.90
N THR A 56 -17.45 -0.78 11.59
CA THR A 56 -16.62 0.01 10.68
C THR A 56 -15.26 0.32 11.32
N PRO A 57 -14.11 -0.07 10.71
CA PRO A 57 -12.81 0.30 11.22
C PRO A 57 -12.49 1.77 10.87
N LEU A 58 -11.71 2.47 11.69
CA LEU A 58 -11.22 3.81 11.37
C LEU A 58 -10.31 3.85 10.13
N GLY A 59 -9.64 2.74 9.84
CA GLY A 59 -8.78 2.66 8.67
C GLY A 59 -8.48 1.23 8.24
N ILE A 60 -8.17 1.10 6.96
CA ILE A 60 -7.70 -0.13 6.33
C ILE A 60 -6.33 0.14 5.71
N TYR A 61 -5.32 -0.61 6.14
CA TYR A 61 -4.02 -0.63 5.52
C TYR A 61 -3.86 -1.93 4.74
N ASN A 62 -3.95 -1.83 3.41
CA ASN A 62 -3.76 -2.96 2.51
C ASN A 62 -2.32 -2.98 2.00
N ILE A 63 -1.51 -3.88 2.56
CA ILE A 63 -0.10 -4.06 2.23
C ILE A 63 0.07 -4.90 0.96
N ALA A 64 -0.89 -5.77 0.71
CA ALA A 64 -0.94 -6.73 -0.38
C ALA A 64 -1.66 -6.17 -1.62
N GLY A 65 -1.83 -7.00 -2.63
CA GLY A 65 -2.74 -6.72 -3.76
C GLY A 65 -4.22 -6.67 -3.33
N GLY A 66 -5.12 -6.56 -4.32
CA GLY A 66 -6.55 -6.60 -4.05
C GLY A 66 -7.21 -5.26 -3.69
N ASN A 67 -6.53 -4.11 -3.92
CA ASN A 67 -7.07 -2.78 -3.64
C ASN A 67 -8.47 -2.55 -4.24
N LEU A 68 -8.74 -3.08 -5.45
CA LEU A 68 -10.06 -2.97 -6.09
C LEU A 68 -11.17 -3.67 -5.27
N GLY A 69 -10.85 -4.79 -4.65
CA GLY A 69 -11.80 -5.52 -3.80
C GLY A 69 -12.12 -4.79 -2.51
N VAL A 70 -11.08 -4.21 -1.87
CA VAL A 70 -11.25 -3.36 -0.69
C VAL A 70 -12.13 -2.15 -1.04
N ALA A 71 -11.78 -1.45 -2.11
CA ALA A 71 -12.52 -0.27 -2.58
C ALA A 71 -13.98 -0.59 -2.91
N LYS A 72 -14.23 -1.71 -3.59
CA LYS A 72 -15.58 -2.17 -3.90
C LYS A 72 -16.39 -2.42 -2.63
N ALA A 73 -15.80 -3.06 -1.62
CA ALA A 73 -16.49 -3.34 -0.36
C ALA A 73 -16.84 -2.04 0.38
N ILE A 74 -15.92 -1.08 0.45
CA ILE A 74 -16.12 0.24 1.07
C ILE A 74 -17.23 1.00 0.34
N SER A 75 -17.19 1.04 -1.01
CA SER A 75 -18.17 1.77 -1.82
C SER A 75 -19.57 1.19 -1.75
N GLU A 76 -19.73 -0.14 -1.77
CA GLU A 76 -21.04 -0.79 -1.65
C GLU A 76 -21.70 -0.61 -0.29
N MET A 77 -20.93 -0.23 0.71
CA MET A 77 -21.42 0.03 2.07
C MET A 77 -21.50 1.53 2.40
N ASP A 78 -21.23 2.41 1.43
CA ASP A 78 -21.23 3.88 1.57
C ASP A 78 -20.30 4.40 2.69
N LEU A 79 -19.11 3.75 2.86
CA LEU A 79 -18.19 4.02 3.97
C LEU A 79 -16.92 4.80 3.54
N GLN A 80 -16.90 5.42 2.36
CA GLN A 80 -15.72 6.11 1.83
C GLN A 80 -15.29 7.31 2.68
N GLN A 81 -16.23 7.91 3.42
CA GLN A 81 -15.94 9.03 4.31
C GLN A 81 -15.60 8.60 5.75
N ASP A 82 -15.86 7.34 6.09
CA ASP A 82 -15.70 6.82 7.44
C ASP A 82 -14.42 6.01 7.62
N ILE A 83 -13.80 5.56 6.52
CA ILE A 83 -12.63 4.69 6.52
C ILE A 83 -11.47 5.35 5.81
N ILE A 84 -10.35 5.55 6.48
CA ILE A 84 -9.08 5.92 5.84
C ILE A 84 -8.51 4.68 5.15
N PHE A 85 -8.46 4.70 3.81
CA PHE A 85 -7.93 3.58 3.03
C PHE A 85 -6.54 3.89 2.48
N VAL A 86 -5.55 3.11 2.92
CA VAL A 86 -4.15 3.19 2.48
C VAL A 86 -3.77 1.88 1.80
N GLY A 87 -3.18 1.98 0.61
CA GLY A 87 -2.67 0.82 -0.13
C GLY A 87 -1.26 1.03 -0.64
N HIS A 88 -0.77 0.08 -1.41
CA HIS A 88 0.55 0.12 -2.06
C HIS A 88 0.42 0.15 -3.58
N GLU A 89 1.49 0.69 -4.21
CA GLU A 89 1.75 0.73 -5.64
C GLU A 89 0.80 1.65 -6.44
N LEU A 90 1.36 2.76 -6.91
CA LEU A 90 0.65 3.65 -7.82
C LEU A 90 0.59 3.04 -9.22
N ASN A 91 -0.59 2.53 -9.58
CA ASN A 91 -0.91 2.02 -10.90
C ASN A 91 -2.24 2.64 -11.40
N LYS A 92 -2.67 2.28 -12.59
CA LYS A 92 -3.92 2.81 -13.18
C LYS A 92 -5.13 2.63 -12.26
N ASN A 93 -5.24 1.49 -11.57
CA ASN A 93 -6.37 1.20 -10.70
C ASN A 93 -6.32 2.04 -9.41
N SER A 94 -5.18 2.06 -8.72
CA SER A 94 -5.03 2.84 -7.48
C SER A 94 -5.13 4.34 -7.73
N ARG A 95 -4.65 4.83 -8.89
CA ARG A 95 -4.87 6.21 -9.32
C ARG A 95 -6.36 6.54 -9.42
N ASN A 96 -7.14 5.73 -10.13
CA ASN A 96 -8.58 5.92 -10.25
C ASN A 96 -9.27 5.92 -8.88
N LEU A 97 -8.81 5.08 -7.94
CA LEU A 97 -9.36 5.03 -6.59
C LEU A 97 -9.03 6.29 -5.77
N LEU A 98 -7.85 6.88 -5.97
CA LEU A 98 -7.48 8.18 -5.38
C LEU A 98 -8.34 9.31 -5.96
N GLU A 99 -8.48 9.37 -7.29
CA GLU A 99 -9.25 10.41 -8.00
C GLU A 99 -10.72 10.44 -7.60
N ASN A 100 -11.32 9.26 -7.41
CA ASN A 100 -12.73 9.16 -7.01
C ASN A 100 -12.95 9.15 -5.48
N ASN A 101 -11.90 9.41 -4.68
CA ASN A 101 -11.92 9.45 -3.22
C ASN A 101 -12.37 8.15 -2.54
N THR A 102 -12.17 6.99 -3.16
CA THR A 102 -12.39 5.69 -2.51
C THR A 102 -11.15 5.24 -1.74
N MET A 103 -9.98 5.72 -2.15
CA MET A 103 -8.69 5.51 -1.49
C MET A 103 -8.08 6.87 -1.14
N ASP A 104 -7.46 6.99 0.03
CA ASP A 104 -6.88 8.25 0.51
C ASP A 104 -5.41 8.37 0.15
N PHE A 105 -4.65 7.28 0.34
CA PHE A 105 -3.21 7.28 0.11
C PHE A 105 -2.73 5.99 -0.55
N VAL A 106 -1.72 6.16 -1.41
CA VAL A 106 -0.93 5.06 -1.95
C VAL A 106 0.52 5.27 -1.59
N ILE A 107 1.14 4.25 -1.01
CA ILE A 107 2.58 4.19 -0.77
C ILE A 107 3.23 3.55 -1.98
N GLY A 108 4.20 4.21 -2.58
CA GLY A 108 4.91 3.74 -3.75
C GLY A 108 6.36 4.19 -3.76
N HIS A 109 7.01 4.02 -4.90
CA HIS A 109 8.39 4.42 -5.14
C HIS A 109 8.55 4.88 -6.59
N ASP A 110 9.68 5.49 -6.93
CA ASP A 110 9.97 5.96 -8.26
C ASP A 110 10.59 4.84 -9.10
N VAL A 111 9.75 4.05 -9.77
CA VAL A 111 10.17 2.90 -10.57
C VAL A 111 11.09 3.30 -11.73
N GLU A 112 10.87 4.46 -12.36
CA GLU A 112 11.72 4.96 -13.45
C GLU A 112 13.13 5.21 -12.94
N LEU A 113 13.26 5.97 -11.86
CA LEU A 113 14.55 6.24 -11.23
C LEU A 113 15.25 4.97 -10.74
N GLU A 114 14.51 4.01 -10.22
CA GLU A 114 15.07 2.70 -9.80
C GLU A 114 15.63 1.92 -10.97
N ILE A 115 14.92 1.90 -12.10
CA ILE A 115 15.36 1.22 -13.31
C ILE A 115 16.60 1.94 -13.89
N GLU A 116 16.61 3.26 -13.97
CA GLU A 116 17.76 4.05 -14.42
C GLU A 116 18.99 3.75 -13.56
N ASN A 117 18.86 3.81 -12.23
CA ASN A 117 19.95 3.48 -11.30
C ASN A 117 20.44 2.04 -11.45
N ALA A 118 19.55 1.08 -11.74
CA ALA A 118 19.94 -0.30 -11.98
C ALA A 118 20.73 -0.46 -13.29
N PHE A 119 20.29 0.20 -14.35
CA PHE A 119 21.02 0.20 -15.64
C PHE A 119 22.40 0.84 -15.52
N ASP A 120 22.48 2.00 -14.86
CA ASP A 120 23.76 2.69 -14.64
C ASP A 120 24.75 1.80 -13.88
N LYS A 121 24.29 1.04 -12.89
CA LYS A 121 25.13 0.08 -12.19
C LYS A 121 25.60 -1.07 -13.08
N ILE A 122 24.73 -1.61 -13.91
CA ILE A 122 25.10 -2.70 -14.83
C ILE A 122 26.15 -2.22 -15.83
N VAL A 123 25.94 -1.04 -16.43
CA VAL A 123 26.86 -0.48 -17.44
C VAL A 123 28.21 -0.15 -16.82
N ASN A 124 28.24 0.39 -15.62
CA ASN A 124 29.45 0.86 -14.94
C ASN A 124 30.09 -0.22 -14.04
N PHE A 125 29.56 -1.44 -14.01
CA PHE A 125 30.00 -2.50 -13.12
C PHE A 125 31.51 -2.83 -13.21
N ASN A 126 32.11 -2.70 -14.41
CA ASN A 126 33.53 -2.98 -14.64
C ASN A 126 34.46 -1.78 -14.39
N SER A 127 33.92 -0.59 -14.15
CA SER A 127 34.71 0.64 -13.94
C SER A 127 34.90 1.00 -12.45
N GLU A 128 34.16 0.41 -11.56
CA GLU A 128 34.23 0.70 -10.13
C GLU A 128 34.86 -0.46 -9.35
N VAL A 129 36.15 -0.33 -9.10
CA VAL A 129 36.84 -1.09 -8.08
C VAL A 129 36.30 -0.63 -6.73
N GLU A 130 35.51 -1.50 -6.06
CA GLU A 130 35.25 -1.51 -4.62
C GLU A 130 34.28 -0.54 -3.95
N ASN A 131 33.53 0.31 -4.60
CA ASN A 131 32.48 1.01 -3.86
C ASN A 131 31.12 0.32 -4.07
N LYS A 132 30.73 -0.57 -3.14
CA LYS A 132 29.35 -1.05 -3.01
C LYS A 132 28.44 0.12 -2.57
N THR A 133 28.17 1.04 -3.49
CA THR A 133 27.20 2.09 -3.25
C THR A 133 25.82 1.45 -3.22
N PHE A 134 25.19 1.43 -2.06
CA PHE A 134 23.80 1.04 -1.95
C PHE A 134 22.95 2.22 -2.39
N TYR A 135 22.10 2.01 -3.40
CA TYR A 135 21.06 2.96 -3.74
C TYR A 135 19.83 2.62 -2.93
N TYR A 136 19.32 3.61 -2.23
CA TYR A 136 18.03 3.51 -1.54
C TYR A 136 16.99 4.17 -2.42
N SER A 137 15.85 3.52 -2.58
CA SER A 137 14.70 4.14 -3.22
C SER A 137 13.93 4.98 -2.20
N ASP A 138 13.52 6.16 -2.62
CA ASP A 138 12.64 6.99 -1.80
C ASP A 138 11.24 6.41 -1.75
N ILE A 139 10.65 6.42 -0.55
CA ILE A 139 9.25 6.09 -0.38
C ILE A 139 8.43 7.32 -0.74
N LEU A 140 7.54 7.17 -1.72
CA LEU A 140 6.63 8.22 -2.16
C LEU A 140 5.23 7.96 -1.61
N ILE A 141 4.56 9.04 -1.20
CA ILE A 141 3.16 8.98 -0.76
C ILE A 141 2.31 9.76 -1.75
N PHE A 142 1.37 9.06 -2.36
CA PHE A 142 0.44 9.62 -3.34
C PHE A 142 -0.95 9.77 -2.75
N ASN A 143 -1.59 10.86 -3.14
CA ASN A 143 -3.00 11.14 -2.90
C ASN A 143 -3.61 11.72 -4.19
N LYS A 144 -4.88 12.11 -4.17
CA LYS A 144 -5.57 12.66 -5.35
C LYS A 144 -4.94 13.93 -5.93
N TYR A 145 -4.17 14.68 -5.15
CA TYR A 145 -3.60 15.96 -5.58
C TYR A 145 -2.23 15.83 -6.25
N ASN A 146 -1.52 14.72 -6.04
CA ASN A 146 -0.18 14.51 -6.59
C ASN A 146 -0.02 13.24 -7.45
N CYS A 147 -1.05 12.39 -7.55
CA CYS A 147 -0.98 11.13 -8.31
C CYS A 147 -0.96 11.32 -9.83
N MET A 148 -1.41 12.47 -10.35
CA MET A 148 -1.51 12.75 -11.79
C MET A 148 -0.17 12.96 -12.48
N ASN A 149 0.85 13.40 -11.75
CA ASN A 149 2.15 13.80 -12.30
C ASN A 149 3.14 12.65 -12.50
N LYS A 150 2.73 11.42 -12.21
CA LYS A 150 3.58 10.23 -12.38
C LYS A 150 3.03 9.32 -13.49
N ILE A 151 3.93 8.74 -14.27
CA ILE A 151 3.58 7.70 -15.24
C ILE A 151 3.17 6.45 -14.44
N VAL A 152 2.08 5.81 -14.86
CA VAL A 152 1.61 4.56 -14.27
C VAL A 152 1.48 3.50 -15.36
N PHE A 153 1.89 2.32 -15.07
CA PHE A 153 1.86 1.17 -15.96
C PHE A 153 0.65 0.29 -15.67
#